data_5db790430a787b9bbef4ec94425a2d33
#
_entry.id   5db790430a787b9bbef4ec94425a2d33
#
_cell.length_a   1.000
_cell.length_b   1.000
_cell.length_c   1.000
_cell.angle_alpha   90.00
_cell.angle_beta   90.00
_cell.angle_gamma   90.00
#
_symmetry.space_group_name_H-M   'P 1'
#
loop_
_entity.id
_entity.type
_entity.pdbx_description
1 polymer ?
#
loop_
_entity_poly.entity_id
_entity_poly.type
_entity_poly.pdbx_seq_one_letter_code
_entity_poly.pdbx_strand_id
1 'polypeptide(L)'
;SQDLLTGDLRLGVIPTIGPFMLPTLLKELRDSYPKLGLYLKEDMSAKLYRHLQQGELDLIVLAFPYSLPEMDTVSLFKDEFLLCLSPGHKLESSKKIRQSQLRGQSLLLLEEGHCLRDHALEACKLEKADTNLVYQGTSLHTLVHMVANGLGVTLLPQIAVTAEVLGDTKLQLKKFTKENVSREIGLAWRKSDPRRDEYLLLADFIRQNVLNRQSD
;
A
#
# COMPACT_ATOMS: atom_id res chain seq x y z
N SER A 1 6.88 -14.50 32.00
CA SER A 1 6.83 -13.96 30.64
C SER A 1 5.37 -13.83 30.24
N GLN A 2 4.89 -12.62 30.03
CA GLN A 2 3.60 -12.43 29.39
C GLN A 2 3.70 -13.01 27.97
N ASP A 3 2.78 -13.90 27.62
CA ASP A 3 2.64 -14.39 26.25
C ASP A 3 2.28 -13.17 25.39
N LEU A 4 3.20 -12.68 24.57
CA LEU A 4 2.96 -11.58 23.65
C LEU A 4 2.03 -12.02 22.51
N LEU A 5 1.26 -11.10 21.96
CA LEU A 5 0.26 -11.35 20.92
C LEU A 5 -0.81 -12.38 21.36
N THR A 6 -1.43 -12.08 22.48
CA THR A 6 -2.61 -12.80 23.00
C THR A 6 -3.74 -11.81 23.28
N GLY A 7 -4.99 -12.32 23.30
CA GLY A 7 -6.17 -11.46 23.47
C GLY A 7 -6.52 -10.66 22.22
N ASP A 8 -7.35 -9.66 22.38
CA ASP A 8 -7.94 -8.92 21.25
C ASP A 8 -7.00 -7.81 20.75
N LEU A 9 -6.89 -7.72 19.43
CA LEU A 9 -6.13 -6.70 18.70
C LEU A 9 -6.99 -6.14 17.57
N ARG A 10 -7.22 -4.83 17.60
CA ARG A 10 -8.02 -4.11 16.60
C ARG A 10 -7.08 -3.37 15.65
N LEU A 11 -6.94 -3.91 14.45
CA LEU A 11 -6.02 -3.45 13.41
C LEU A 11 -6.77 -2.72 12.30
N GLY A 12 -6.39 -1.48 12.04
CA GLY A 12 -6.79 -0.73 10.85
C GLY A 12 -5.77 -0.87 9.73
N VAL A 13 -6.23 -0.89 8.49
CA VAL A 13 -5.36 -0.97 7.32
C VAL A 13 -5.93 -0.16 6.17
N ILE A 14 -5.06 0.52 5.41
CA ILE A 14 -5.49 1.28 4.24
C ILE A 14 -5.86 0.36 3.07
N PRO A 15 -6.80 0.77 2.19
CA PRO A 15 -7.33 -0.07 1.11
C PRO A 15 -6.31 -0.51 0.06
N THR A 16 -5.20 0.19 -0.05
CA THR A 16 -4.13 -0.16 -1.01
C THR A 16 -3.10 -1.14 -0.43
N ILE A 17 -3.28 -1.58 0.80
CA ILE A 17 -2.44 -2.57 1.49
C ILE A 17 -3.28 -3.77 1.94
N GLY A 18 -4.45 -3.54 2.54
CA GLY A 18 -5.26 -4.59 3.16
C GLY A 18 -5.50 -5.80 2.27
N PRO A 19 -6.11 -5.65 1.08
CA PRO A 19 -6.44 -6.77 0.21
C PRO A 19 -5.21 -7.57 -0.25
N PHE A 20 -4.04 -6.94 -0.26
CA PHE A 20 -2.81 -7.53 -0.80
C PHE A 20 -1.90 -8.12 0.28
N MET A 21 -1.98 -7.65 1.50
CA MET A 21 -1.17 -8.11 2.62
C MET A 21 -1.90 -9.11 3.51
N LEU A 22 -3.15 -8.82 3.86
CA LEU A 22 -3.89 -9.57 4.88
C LEU A 22 -4.12 -11.05 4.56
N PRO A 23 -4.47 -11.47 3.33
CA PRO A 23 -4.81 -12.87 3.08
C PRO A 23 -3.72 -13.85 3.52
N THR A 24 -2.46 -13.55 3.21
CA THR A 24 -1.33 -14.39 3.61
C THR A 24 -0.96 -14.18 5.07
N LEU A 25 -0.90 -12.92 5.51
CA LEU A 25 -0.54 -12.56 6.88
C LEU A 25 -1.49 -13.19 7.90
N LEU A 26 -2.79 -13.18 7.64
CA LEU A 26 -3.80 -13.72 8.56
C LEU A 26 -3.66 -15.23 8.77
N LYS A 27 -3.33 -15.97 7.71
CA LYS A 27 -3.08 -17.40 7.81
C LYS A 27 -1.90 -17.68 8.74
N GLU A 28 -0.77 -17.01 8.49
CA GLU A 28 0.45 -17.21 9.28
C GLU A 28 0.31 -16.72 10.71
N LEU A 29 -0.39 -15.61 10.93
CA LEU A 29 -0.68 -15.11 12.30
C LEU A 29 -1.51 -16.10 13.10
N ARG A 30 -2.55 -16.68 12.49
CA ARG A 30 -3.39 -17.68 13.15
C ARG A 30 -2.61 -18.93 13.54
N ASP A 31 -1.72 -19.36 12.65
CA ASP A 31 -0.90 -20.56 12.88
C ASP A 31 0.16 -20.30 13.97
N SER A 32 0.77 -19.11 13.99
CA SER A 32 1.84 -18.75 14.93
C SER A 32 1.33 -18.24 16.28
N TYR A 33 0.18 -17.55 16.28
CA TYR A 33 -0.40 -16.90 17.47
C TYR A 33 -1.89 -17.28 17.64
N PRO A 34 -2.19 -18.55 17.95
CA PRO A 34 -3.59 -19.05 17.97
C PRO A 34 -4.47 -18.42 19.06
N LYS A 35 -3.85 -17.74 20.05
CA LYS A 35 -4.57 -17.03 21.12
C LYS A 35 -4.84 -15.55 20.79
N LEU A 36 -4.41 -15.07 19.60
CA LEU A 36 -4.66 -13.71 19.15
C LEU A 36 -6.03 -13.61 18.50
N GLY A 37 -6.91 -12.81 19.09
CA GLY A 37 -8.19 -12.40 18.49
C GLY A 37 -7.97 -11.14 17.65
N LEU A 38 -8.07 -11.25 16.31
CA LEU A 38 -7.80 -10.14 15.41
C LEU A 38 -9.10 -9.58 14.84
N TYR A 39 -9.32 -8.27 15.04
CA TYR A 39 -10.39 -7.48 14.45
C TYR A 39 -9.82 -6.54 13.41
N LEU A 40 -10.34 -6.57 12.20
CA LEU A 40 -9.81 -5.83 11.07
C LEU A 40 -10.79 -4.76 10.61
N LYS A 41 -10.26 -3.57 10.33
CA LYS A 41 -10.99 -2.47 9.70
C LYS A 41 -10.17 -1.93 8.54
N GLU A 42 -10.81 -1.83 7.37
CA GLU A 42 -10.22 -1.18 6.21
C GLU A 42 -10.89 0.18 6.00
N ASP A 43 -10.08 1.23 5.96
CA ASP A 43 -10.56 2.58 5.67
C ASP A 43 -9.38 3.49 5.23
N MET A 44 -9.69 4.70 4.78
CA MET A 44 -8.69 5.71 4.43
C MET A 44 -7.93 6.20 5.65
N SER A 45 -6.68 6.65 5.45
CA SER A 45 -5.76 7.03 6.53
C SER A 45 -6.34 8.02 7.54
N ALA A 46 -7.07 9.02 7.08
CA ALA A 46 -7.67 10.04 7.97
C ALA A 46 -8.71 9.44 8.93
N LYS A 47 -9.52 8.49 8.44
CA LYS A 47 -10.51 7.81 9.28
C LYS A 47 -9.86 6.82 10.24
N LEU A 48 -8.87 6.05 9.75
CA LEU A 48 -8.09 5.12 10.60
C LEU A 48 -7.40 5.88 11.73
N TYR A 49 -6.76 7.02 11.44
CA TYR A 49 -6.12 7.85 12.44
C TYR A 49 -7.12 8.34 13.50
N ARG A 50 -8.31 8.78 13.09
CA ARG A 50 -9.38 9.19 14.01
C ARG A 50 -9.80 8.05 14.94
N HIS A 51 -10.05 6.85 14.40
CA HIS A 51 -10.40 5.66 15.19
C HIS A 51 -9.26 5.26 16.15
N LEU A 52 -8.00 5.42 15.72
CA LEU A 52 -6.84 5.19 16.57
C LEU A 52 -6.80 6.18 17.74
N GLN A 53 -7.02 7.47 17.49
CA GLN A 53 -7.09 8.51 18.53
C GLN A 53 -8.22 8.24 19.54
N GLN A 54 -9.34 7.77 19.08
CA GLN A 54 -10.54 7.48 19.91
C GLN A 54 -10.42 6.15 20.67
N GLY A 55 -9.36 5.38 20.48
CA GLY A 55 -9.18 4.08 21.11
C GLY A 55 -10.06 2.97 20.53
N GLU A 56 -10.69 3.19 19.39
CA GLU A 56 -11.48 2.19 18.66
C GLU A 56 -10.58 1.21 17.89
N LEU A 57 -9.37 1.62 17.54
CA LEU A 57 -8.31 0.79 17.01
C LEU A 57 -7.11 0.82 17.93
N ASP A 58 -6.33 -0.27 17.93
CA ASP A 58 -5.10 -0.40 18.71
C ASP A 58 -3.88 0.00 17.88
N LEU A 59 -3.86 -0.39 16.62
CA LEU A 59 -2.84 0.03 15.64
C LEU A 59 -3.39 0.12 14.24
N ILE A 60 -2.66 0.84 13.38
CA ILE A 60 -3.00 1.01 11.98
C ILE A 60 -1.78 0.77 11.08
N VAL A 61 -2.01 0.21 9.90
CA VAL A 61 -1.03 0.09 8.80
C VAL A 61 -1.38 1.12 7.75
N LEU A 62 -0.41 1.98 7.43
CA LEU A 62 -0.58 3.04 6.44
C LEU A 62 0.74 3.36 5.73
N ALA A 63 0.67 4.28 4.77
CA ALA A 63 1.85 4.75 4.04
C ALA A 63 2.35 6.09 4.60
N PHE A 64 3.67 6.23 4.65
CA PHE A 64 4.37 7.44 5.05
C PHE A 64 4.97 8.19 3.84
N PRO A 65 5.15 9.51 3.96
CA PRO A 65 4.87 10.38 5.11
C PRO A 65 3.37 10.60 5.34
N TYR A 66 2.95 10.64 6.58
CA TYR A 66 1.61 11.00 7.03
C TYR A 66 1.71 11.62 8.42
N SER A 67 1.03 12.74 8.68
CA SER A 67 1.06 13.41 9.97
C SER A 67 0.24 12.64 11.01
N LEU A 68 0.90 12.17 12.06
CA LEU A 68 0.31 11.36 13.13
C LEU A 68 0.71 11.92 14.52
N PRO A 69 0.25 13.11 14.90
CA PRO A 69 0.52 13.66 16.24
C PRO A 69 0.13 12.65 17.34
N GLU A 70 0.95 12.57 18.39
CA GLU A 70 0.76 11.69 19.55
C GLU A 70 0.76 10.18 19.24
N MET A 71 1.30 9.78 18.09
CA MET A 71 1.49 8.37 17.74
C MET A 71 2.98 8.01 17.68
N ASP A 72 3.30 6.80 18.09
CA ASP A 72 4.56 6.14 17.77
C ASP A 72 4.40 5.40 16.45
N THR A 73 5.48 5.31 15.70
CA THR A 73 5.49 4.67 14.38
C THR A 73 6.71 3.78 14.22
N VAL A 74 6.57 2.76 13.38
CA VAL A 74 7.68 1.93 12.94
C VAL A 74 7.53 1.62 11.45
N SER A 75 8.64 1.72 10.73
CA SER A 75 8.71 1.33 9.32
C SER A 75 8.58 -0.18 9.16
N LEU A 76 7.82 -0.63 8.18
CA LEU A 76 7.68 -2.05 7.83
C LEU A 76 8.52 -2.39 6.59
N PHE A 77 8.23 -1.77 5.45
CA PHE A 77 8.91 -2.03 4.19
C PHE A 77 8.71 -0.88 3.19
N LYS A 78 9.62 -0.82 2.21
CA LYS A 78 9.45 0.01 1.02
C LYS A 78 8.61 -0.74 -0.01
N ASP A 79 7.67 -0.03 -0.61
CA ASP A 79 6.75 -0.55 -1.61
C ASP A 79 6.95 0.24 -2.91
N GLU A 80 7.66 -0.36 -3.85
CA GLU A 80 8.03 0.29 -5.12
C GLU A 80 6.81 0.52 -6.00
N PHE A 81 6.84 1.61 -6.78
CA PHE A 81 5.85 1.86 -7.82
C PHE A 81 6.32 1.32 -9.17
N LEU A 82 5.40 0.70 -9.87
CA LEU A 82 5.55 0.23 -11.25
C LEU A 82 4.56 0.95 -12.15
N LEU A 83 5.00 1.31 -13.35
CA LEU A 83 4.08 1.81 -14.37
C LEU A 83 3.36 0.62 -15.00
N CYS A 84 2.03 0.66 -14.97
CA CYS A 84 1.15 -0.31 -15.61
C CYS A 84 0.55 0.28 -16.88
N LEU A 85 0.70 -0.43 -18.00
CA LEU A 85 0.24 -0.02 -19.31
C LEU A 85 -0.32 -1.18 -20.14
N SER A 86 -1.19 -0.86 -21.08
CA SER A 86 -1.75 -1.84 -22.03
C SER A 86 -0.75 -2.19 -23.13
N PRO A 87 -0.87 -3.38 -23.74
CA PRO A 87 -0.12 -3.74 -24.95
C PRO A 87 -0.35 -2.70 -26.06
N GLY A 88 0.68 -2.41 -26.83
CA GLY A 88 0.64 -1.40 -27.90
C GLY A 88 0.82 0.05 -27.43
N HIS A 89 0.97 0.28 -26.14
CA HIS A 89 1.26 1.63 -25.63
C HIS A 89 2.66 2.10 -26.08
N LYS A 90 2.79 3.41 -26.38
CA LYS A 90 4.06 3.99 -26.88
C LYS A 90 5.29 3.76 -26.01
N LEU A 91 5.10 3.50 -24.72
CA LEU A 91 6.18 3.18 -23.76
C LEU A 91 6.43 1.66 -23.64
N GLU A 92 5.73 0.83 -24.39
CA GLU A 92 5.84 -0.63 -24.31
C GLU A 92 7.26 -1.13 -24.59
N SER A 93 7.93 -0.55 -25.59
CA SER A 93 9.31 -0.93 -25.97
C SER A 93 10.39 -0.51 -24.98
N SER A 94 10.07 0.38 -24.04
CA SER A 94 11.01 0.85 -23.03
C SER A 94 11.28 -0.23 -22.00
N LYS A 95 12.55 -0.56 -21.74
CA LYS A 95 12.91 -1.50 -20.67
C LYS A 95 12.64 -0.93 -19.27
N LYS A 96 12.96 0.36 -19.10
CA LYS A 96 12.71 1.15 -17.88
C LYS A 96 12.16 2.51 -18.26
N ILE A 97 11.43 3.13 -17.36
CA ILE A 97 10.72 4.41 -17.57
C ILE A 97 11.40 5.51 -16.76
N ARG A 98 11.64 6.65 -17.40
CA ARG A 98 12.01 7.88 -16.68
C ARG A 98 10.74 8.57 -16.18
N GLN A 99 10.81 9.16 -14.99
CA GLN A 99 9.68 9.92 -14.42
C GLN A 99 9.13 10.98 -15.38
N SER A 100 10.02 11.66 -16.12
CA SER A 100 9.64 12.69 -17.11
C SER A 100 8.78 12.17 -18.25
N GLN A 101 8.79 10.87 -18.56
CA GLN A 101 7.97 10.26 -19.60
C GLN A 101 6.50 10.11 -19.20
N LEU A 102 6.17 10.32 -17.92
CA LEU A 102 4.78 10.31 -17.43
C LEU A 102 4.05 11.61 -17.69
N ARG A 103 4.77 12.71 -17.95
CA ARG A 103 4.14 13.99 -18.26
C ARG A 103 3.32 13.90 -19.52
N GLY A 104 2.11 14.41 -19.47
CA GLY A 104 1.18 14.38 -20.60
C GLY A 104 0.56 13.01 -20.90
N GLN A 105 0.83 11.97 -20.06
CA GLN A 105 0.11 10.71 -20.15
C GLN A 105 -1.29 10.84 -19.54
N SER A 106 -2.23 10.05 -20.06
CA SER A 106 -3.52 9.86 -19.41
C SER A 106 -3.32 8.98 -18.16
N LEU A 107 -3.05 9.61 -17.02
CA LEU A 107 -2.77 8.93 -15.77
C LEU A 107 -4.06 8.68 -14.99
N LEU A 108 -4.36 7.42 -14.74
CA LEU A 108 -5.48 6.97 -13.94
C LEU A 108 -5.00 6.85 -12.50
N LEU A 109 -5.66 7.51 -11.56
CA LEU A 109 -5.30 7.51 -10.15
C LEU A 109 -6.50 7.13 -9.28
N LEU A 110 -6.23 6.78 -8.04
CA LEU A 110 -7.25 6.67 -7.02
C LEU A 110 -7.84 8.05 -6.70
N GLU A 111 -9.07 8.07 -6.21
CA GLU A 111 -9.73 9.29 -5.77
C GLU A 111 -8.98 9.98 -4.61
N GLU A 112 -9.32 11.22 -4.34
CA GLU A 112 -8.75 11.98 -3.23
C GLU A 112 -9.04 11.30 -1.88
N GLY A 113 -8.08 11.39 -0.94
CA GLY A 113 -8.14 10.72 0.36
C GLY A 113 -7.36 9.40 0.42
N HIS A 114 -7.02 8.80 -0.71
CA HIS A 114 -6.06 7.70 -0.75
C HIS A 114 -4.63 8.23 -0.77
N CYS A 115 -3.85 7.94 0.28
CA CYS A 115 -2.44 8.35 0.35
C CYS A 115 -1.61 7.87 -0.84
N LEU A 116 -1.97 6.75 -1.44
CA LEU A 116 -1.29 6.22 -2.63
C LEU A 116 -1.24 7.23 -3.77
N ARG A 117 -2.33 7.99 -3.99
CA ARG A 117 -2.39 9.04 -5.02
C ARG A 117 -1.29 10.07 -4.82
N ASP A 118 -1.23 10.65 -3.63
CA ASP A 118 -0.30 11.73 -3.32
C ASP A 118 1.14 11.21 -3.32
N HIS A 119 1.38 10.05 -2.73
CA HIS A 119 2.69 9.41 -2.72
C HIS A 119 3.18 9.04 -4.13
N ALA A 120 2.29 8.59 -5.01
CA ALA A 120 2.64 8.28 -6.39
C ALA A 120 3.00 9.54 -7.18
N LEU A 121 2.23 10.62 -7.03
CA LEU A 121 2.54 11.90 -7.66
C LEU A 121 3.88 12.46 -7.17
N GLU A 122 4.11 12.46 -5.86
CA GLU A 122 5.36 12.92 -5.26
C GLU A 122 6.56 12.08 -5.70
N ALA A 123 6.46 10.74 -5.61
CA ALA A 123 7.53 9.82 -6.01
C ALA A 123 7.91 9.97 -7.48
N CYS A 124 6.93 10.25 -8.35
CA CYS A 124 7.15 10.48 -9.77
C CYS A 124 7.46 11.96 -10.11
N LYS A 125 7.50 12.84 -9.11
CA LYS A 125 7.68 14.30 -9.31
C LYS A 125 6.68 14.89 -10.30
N LEU A 126 5.43 14.51 -10.15
CA LEU A 126 4.31 14.98 -10.97
C LEU A 126 3.44 15.93 -10.17
N GLU A 127 3.02 17.02 -10.81
CA GLU A 127 1.94 17.87 -10.33
C GLU A 127 0.62 17.45 -10.99
N LYS A 128 -0.51 17.82 -10.38
CA LYS A 128 -1.83 17.55 -10.97
C LYS A 128 -1.94 18.13 -12.40
N ALA A 129 -1.28 19.25 -12.68
CA ALA A 129 -1.25 19.89 -13.99
C ALA A 129 -0.41 19.13 -15.04
N ASP A 130 0.52 18.27 -14.59
CA ASP A 130 1.40 17.49 -15.49
C ASP A 130 0.70 16.23 -16.06
N THR A 131 -0.48 15.90 -15.57
CA THR A 131 -1.20 14.68 -15.90
C THR A 131 -2.61 14.99 -16.43
N ASN A 132 -3.00 14.29 -17.49
CA ASN A 132 -4.38 14.29 -17.92
C ASN A 132 -5.17 13.32 -17.05
N LEU A 133 -5.75 13.81 -15.95
CA LEU A 133 -6.62 13.02 -15.08
C LEU A 133 -7.95 12.75 -15.77
N VAL A 134 -8.03 11.63 -16.46
CA VAL A 134 -9.23 11.23 -17.19
C VAL A 134 -10.24 10.56 -16.27
N TYR A 135 -9.76 9.90 -15.23
CA TYR A 135 -10.61 9.12 -14.32
C TYR A 135 -9.96 8.92 -12.95
N GLN A 136 -10.81 8.83 -11.93
CA GLN A 136 -10.43 8.49 -10.57
C GLN A 136 -11.18 7.23 -10.13
N GLY A 137 -10.44 6.17 -9.80
CA GLY A 137 -11.02 4.93 -9.30
C GLY A 137 -11.05 4.86 -7.79
N THR A 138 -11.87 3.97 -7.24
CA THR A 138 -11.98 3.71 -5.81
C THR A 138 -11.08 2.55 -5.35
N SER A 139 -10.59 1.71 -6.27
CA SER A 139 -9.72 0.59 -5.99
C SER A 139 -8.66 0.37 -7.07
N LEU A 140 -7.55 -0.28 -6.70
CA LEU A 140 -6.51 -0.65 -7.66
C LEU A 140 -7.02 -1.65 -8.72
N HIS A 141 -7.93 -2.56 -8.37
CA HIS A 141 -8.54 -3.47 -9.33
C HIS A 141 -9.33 -2.72 -10.41
N THR A 142 -10.08 -1.68 -10.03
CA THR A 142 -10.78 -0.83 -11.00
C THR A 142 -9.80 -0.14 -11.94
N LEU A 143 -8.70 0.43 -11.41
CA LEU A 143 -7.68 1.07 -12.23
C LEU A 143 -7.04 0.09 -13.23
N VAL A 144 -6.74 -1.14 -12.79
CA VAL A 144 -6.20 -2.20 -13.65
C VAL A 144 -7.14 -2.50 -14.83
N HIS A 145 -8.43 -2.66 -14.58
CA HIS A 145 -9.40 -2.89 -15.64
C HIS A 145 -9.55 -1.70 -16.59
N MET A 146 -9.39 -0.48 -16.10
CA MET A 146 -9.43 0.72 -16.95
C MET A 146 -8.21 0.81 -17.86
N VAL A 147 -7.01 0.48 -17.34
CA VAL A 147 -5.80 0.38 -18.16
C VAL A 147 -5.98 -0.72 -19.22
N ALA A 148 -6.55 -1.87 -18.84
CA ALA A 148 -6.83 -2.97 -19.78
C ALA A 148 -7.78 -2.58 -20.92
N ASN A 149 -8.69 -1.63 -20.67
CA ASN A 149 -9.59 -1.07 -21.68
C ASN A 149 -9.01 0.15 -22.44
N GLY A 150 -7.72 0.43 -22.28
CA GLY A 150 -7.02 1.46 -23.06
C GLY A 150 -7.31 2.90 -22.63
N LEU A 151 -7.86 3.12 -21.41
CA LEU A 151 -8.21 4.47 -20.94
C LEU A 151 -7.00 5.30 -20.50
N GLY A 152 -5.86 4.65 -20.27
CA GLY A 152 -4.64 5.32 -19.86
C GLY A 152 -3.63 4.37 -19.24
N VAL A 153 -2.77 4.91 -18.39
CA VAL A 153 -1.76 4.19 -17.62
C VAL A 153 -1.99 4.44 -16.14
N THR A 154 -1.45 3.57 -15.27
CA THR A 154 -1.51 3.80 -13.83
C THR A 154 -0.21 3.39 -13.15
N LEU A 155 -0.06 3.78 -11.89
CA LEU A 155 1.04 3.40 -11.02
C LEU A 155 0.54 2.38 -10.01
N LEU A 156 1.13 1.19 -10.01
CA LEU A 156 0.80 0.13 -9.08
C LEU A 156 1.92 -0.08 -8.07
N PRO A 157 1.59 -0.22 -6.78
CA PRO A 157 2.58 -0.60 -5.78
C PRO A 157 2.94 -2.09 -5.94
N GLN A 158 4.20 -2.42 -5.66
CA GLN A 158 4.73 -3.78 -5.80
C GLN A 158 3.93 -4.80 -4.99
N ILE A 159 3.45 -4.44 -3.81
CA ILE A 159 2.66 -5.35 -2.97
C ILE A 159 1.38 -5.82 -3.67
N ALA A 160 0.73 -4.94 -4.43
CA ALA A 160 -0.47 -5.29 -5.19
C ALA A 160 -0.12 -6.19 -6.38
N VAL A 161 1.01 -5.94 -7.03
CA VAL A 161 1.50 -6.76 -8.15
C VAL A 161 1.86 -8.16 -7.68
N THR A 162 2.59 -8.28 -6.57
CA THR A 162 2.94 -9.57 -5.95
C THR A 162 1.70 -10.37 -5.52
N ALA A 163 0.62 -9.67 -5.15
CA ALA A 163 -0.68 -10.26 -4.83
C ALA A 163 -1.60 -10.40 -6.06
N GLU A 164 -1.04 -10.44 -7.25
CA GLU A 164 -1.72 -10.76 -8.51
C GLU A 164 -2.88 -9.80 -8.87
N VAL A 165 -2.76 -8.51 -8.55
CA VAL A 165 -3.78 -7.49 -8.86
C VAL A 165 -4.12 -7.40 -10.35
N LEU A 166 -3.20 -7.82 -11.24
CA LEU A 166 -3.41 -7.82 -12.68
C LEU A 166 -4.39 -8.89 -13.15
N GLY A 167 -4.56 -9.98 -12.38
CA GLY A 167 -5.39 -11.12 -12.78
C GLY A 167 -5.00 -11.67 -14.15
N ASP A 168 -5.99 -12.01 -14.98
CA ASP A 168 -5.80 -12.55 -16.33
C ASP A 168 -5.54 -11.47 -17.39
N THR A 169 -5.34 -10.21 -17.01
CA THR A 169 -5.05 -9.14 -17.96
C THR A 169 -3.66 -9.32 -18.59
N LYS A 170 -3.51 -8.85 -19.83
CA LYS A 170 -2.23 -8.85 -20.56
C LYS A 170 -1.45 -7.55 -20.37
N LEU A 171 -1.68 -6.87 -19.25
CA LEU A 171 -1.01 -5.61 -18.95
C LEU A 171 0.48 -5.80 -18.71
N GLN A 172 1.23 -4.77 -19.03
CA GLN A 172 2.67 -4.74 -18.87
C GLN A 172 3.06 -3.82 -17.71
N LEU A 173 4.10 -4.22 -16.99
CA LEU A 173 4.68 -3.47 -15.90
C LEU A 173 6.08 -2.98 -16.28
N LYS A 174 6.38 -1.73 -15.96
CA LYS A 174 7.68 -1.12 -16.20
C LYS A 174 8.26 -0.55 -14.90
N LYS A 175 9.51 -0.89 -14.64
CA LYS A 175 10.27 -0.25 -13.55
C LYS A 175 10.76 1.12 -13.97
N PHE A 176 10.98 1.98 -13.00
CA PHE A 176 11.61 3.28 -13.23
C PHE A 176 13.13 3.16 -13.34
N THR A 177 13.75 4.08 -14.09
CA THR A 177 15.23 4.18 -14.18
C THR A 177 15.82 4.67 -12.87
N LYS A 178 15.10 5.56 -12.17
CA LYS A 178 15.50 6.07 -10.87
C LYS A 178 15.15 5.04 -9.79
N GLU A 179 16.10 4.74 -8.95
CA GLU A 179 15.86 3.98 -7.71
C GLU A 179 15.00 4.80 -6.73
N ASN A 180 14.29 4.12 -5.85
CA ASN A 180 13.45 4.73 -4.81
C ASN A 180 12.21 5.50 -5.30
N VAL A 181 11.64 5.15 -6.45
CA VAL A 181 10.26 5.53 -6.79
C VAL A 181 9.32 4.62 -6.00
N SER A 182 9.05 4.95 -4.75
CA SER A 182 8.41 4.08 -3.78
C SER A 182 7.67 4.88 -2.73
N ARG A 183 6.85 4.18 -1.95
CA ARG A 183 6.29 4.66 -0.68
C ARG A 183 6.85 3.82 0.48
N GLU A 184 6.79 4.35 1.69
CA GLU A 184 7.14 3.63 2.91
C GLU A 184 5.85 3.16 3.59
N ILE A 185 5.77 1.88 3.92
CA ILE A 185 4.66 1.32 4.70
C ILE A 185 5.09 1.13 6.13
N GLY A 186 4.21 1.47 7.07
CA GLY A 186 4.52 1.31 8.48
C GLY A 186 3.31 1.09 9.37
N LEU A 187 3.59 0.83 10.63
CA LEU A 187 2.63 0.74 11.72
C LEU A 187 2.63 2.04 12.53
N ALA A 188 1.46 2.38 13.08
CA ALA A 188 1.31 3.45 14.05
C ALA A 188 0.37 3.04 15.18
N TRP A 189 0.67 3.49 16.40
CA TRP A 189 -0.13 3.28 17.61
C TRP A 189 -0.01 4.47 18.54
N ARG A 190 -0.91 4.59 19.53
CA ARG A 190 -0.85 5.68 20.51
C ARG A 190 0.41 5.58 21.37
N LYS A 191 1.12 6.68 21.57
CA LYS A 191 2.30 6.74 22.47
C LYS A 191 2.00 6.25 23.89
N SER A 192 0.76 6.43 24.34
CA SER A 192 0.30 5.99 25.67
C SER A 192 -0.03 4.51 25.76
N ASP A 193 -0.01 3.77 24.66
CA ASP A 193 -0.37 2.36 24.65
C ASP A 193 0.72 1.49 25.27
N PRO A 194 0.43 0.68 26.32
CA PRO A 194 1.43 -0.15 26.97
C PRO A 194 1.89 -1.37 26.16
N ARG A 195 1.19 -1.70 25.05
CA ARG A 195 1.44 -2.90 24.22
C ARG A 195 2.52 -2.71 23.17
N ARG A 196 3.37 -1.70 23.33
CA ARG A 196 4.43 -1.35 22.35
C ARG A 196 5.25 -2.55 21.90
N ASP A 197 5.68 -3.40 22.84
CA ASP A 197 6.53 -4.56 22.51
C ASP A 197 5.79 -5.61 21.67
N GLU A 198 4.49 -5.79 21.87
CA GLU A 198 3.65 -6.62 21.02
C GLU A 198 3.56 -6.06 19.60
N TYR A 199 3.44 -4.74 19.46
CA TYR A 199 3.36 -4.08 18.15
C TYR A 199 4.68 -4.15 17.39
N LEU A 200 5.81 -4.07 18.07
CA LEU A 200 7.13 -4.28 17.47
C LEU A 200 7.34 -5.74 17.04
N LEU A 201 6.87 -6.70 17.83
CA LEU A 201 6.91 -8.11 17.45
C LEU A 201 6.02 -8.37 16.20
N LEU A 202 4.84 -7.78 16.16
CA LEU A 202 3.96 -7.86 14.98
C LEU A 202 4.60 -7.20 13.76
N ALA A 203 5.30 -6.07 13.92
CA ALA A 203 6.03 -5.40 12.85
C ALA A 203 7.09 -6.33 12.23
N ASP A 204 7.87 -7.00 13.06
CA ASP A 204 8.88 -7.96 12.60
C ASP A 204 8.23 -9.15 11.87
N PHE A 205 7.12 -9.64 12.39
CA PHE A 205 6.36 -10.71 11.75
C PHE A 205 5.84 -10.30 10.36
N ILE A 206 5.29 -9.09 10.22
CA ILE A 206 4.83 -8.56 8.95
C ILE A 206 6.00 -8.41 7.96
N ARG A 207 7.13 -7.87 8.39
CA ARG A 207 8.33 -7.72 7.54
C ARG A 207 8.78 -9.05 6.96
N GLN A 208 8.89 -10.08 7.80
CA GLN A 208 9.29 -11.42 7.37
C GLN A 208 8.30 -12.02 6.38
N ASN A 209 6.99 -11.87 6.63
CA ASN A 209 5.94 -12.33 5.73
C ASN A 209 6.03 -11.68 4.35
N VAL A 210 6.24 -10.36 4.29
CA VAL A 210 6.36 -9.63 3.02
C VAL A 210 7.64 -10.00 2.29
N LEU A 211 8.78 -10.11 2.97
CA LEU A 211 10.06 -10.49 2.37
C LEU A 211 10.04 -11.88 1.76
N ASN A 212 9.45 -12.84 2.43
CA ASN A 212 9.34 -14.22 1.92
C ASN A 212 8.55 -14.26 0.59
N ARG A 213 7.52 -13.43 0.45
CA ARG A 213 6.69 -13.36 -0.77
C ARG A 213 7.36 -12.67 -1.95
N GLN A 214 8.36 -11.84 -1.70
CA GLN A 214 9.14 -11.17 -2.77
C GLN A 214 10.24 -12.07 -3.32
N SER A 215 10.55 -13.17 -2.64
CA SER A 215 11.60 -14.12 -2.99
C SER A 215 11.08 -15.33 -3.80
N ASP A 216 9.76 -15.52 -3.83
CA ASP A 216 9.05 -16.54 -4.62
C ASP A 216 8.57 -15.92 -5.95
#